data_cbf274dc78f0a8eb688a622c454d6c81
#
_entry.id   cbf274dc78f0a8eb688a622c454d6c81
#
_cell.length_a   1.000
_cell.length_b   1.000
_cell.length_c   1.000
_cell.angle_alpha   90.00
_cell.angle_beta   90.00
_cell.angle_gamma   90.00
#
_symmetry.space_group_name_H-M   'P 1'
#
loop_
_entity.id
_entity.type
_entity.pdbx_description
1 polymer ?
#
loop_
_entity_poly.entity_id
_entity_poly.type
_entity_poly.pdbx_seq_one_letter_code
_entity_poly.pdbx_strand_id
1 'polypeptide(L)'
;MAAGCVPDSLPWDIPLIAHRAGFQSSGMWVDPNTTWDKNALNKTWDSLKKTEIQLIDVEVTWLENDNNLNDNHKLIIDVGLELSAKNILVVNRHNDYDKALNQFYKMCEYADKDIRICLEFGEFTTVKSLNKATDFIKAINHPVAGILIDLMHINRSMEDIPNLNNPIFSYIQGCDFYQSSKKLTGDKYIKAAIDDRCCLGDGEAKKEEIIKMCRSNLDVSLEIRSKDLRRKFPDPYERASYIFKNCIREDYL
;
A
#
# COMPACT_ATOMS: atom_id res chain seq x y z
N MET A 1 -2.48 -0.20 -9.36
CA MET A 1 -3.72 -0.50 -8.60
C MET A 1 -3.34 -1.24 -7.33
N ALA A 2 -3.70 -0.77 -6.15
CA ALA A 2 -3.51 -1.51 -4.91
C ALA A 2 -4.48 -2.71 -4.82
N ALA A 3 -4.08 -3.76 -4.11
CA ALA A 3 -4.95 -4.93 -3.88
C ALA A 3 -6.26 -4.55 -3.18
N GLY A 4 -6.23 -3.53 -2.34
CA GLY A 4 -7.41 -2.99 -1.64
C GLY A 4 -8.55 -2.49 -2.52
N CYS A 5 -8.34 -2.23 -3.81
CA CYS A 5 -9.41 -1.90 -4.77
C CYS A 5 -10.32 -3.11 -5.06
N VAL A 6 -9.77 -4.31 -4.99
CA VAL A 6 -10.45 -5.57 -5.32
C VAL A 6 -10.23 -6.62 -4.22
N PRO A 7 -10.67 -6.34 -2.97
CA PRO A 7 -10.35 -7.18 -1.80
C PRO A 7 -11.03 -8.56 -1.82
N ASP A 8 -11.97 -8.74 -2.71
CA ASP A 8 -12.73 -9.96 -2.96
C ASP A 8 -12.12 -10.84 -4.07
N SER A 9 -10.93 -10.46 -4.57
CA SER A 9 -10.21 -11.20 -5.61
C SER A 9 -9.09 -12.05 -5.02
N LEU A 10 -8.77 -13.15 -5.69
CA LEU A 10 -7.63 -13.99 -5.32
C LEU A 10 -6.31 -13.35 -5.81
N PRO A 11 -5.18 -13.59 -5.14
CA PRO A 11 -3.91 -12.94 -5.48
C PRO A 11 -3.53 -13.03 -6.95
N TRP A 12 -3.71 -14.19 -7.58
CA TRP A 12 -3.40 -14.42 -8.98
C TRP A 12 -4.38 -13.79 -9.97
N ASP A 13 -5.56 -13.37 -9.53
CA ASP A 13 -6.54 -12.70 -10.39
C ASP A 13 -6.27 -11.18 -10.46
N ILE A 14 -5.61 -10.61 -9.44
CA ILE A 14 -5.37 -9.16 -9.35
C ILE A 14 -4.56 -8.62 -10.54
N PRO A 15 -3.45 -9.23 -10.99
CA PRO A 15 -2.74 -8.77 -12.18
C PRO A 15 -3.61 -8.81 -13.46
N LEU A 16 -4.45 -9.84 -13.62
CA LEU A 16 -5.37 -9.96 -14.75
C LEU A 16 -6.43 -8.85 -14.75
N ILE A 17 -7.00 -8.56 -13.58
CA ILE A 17 -7.97 -7.49 -13.38
C ILE A 17 -7.33 -6.13 -13.66
N ALA A 18 -6.15 -5.87 -13.12
CA ALA A 18 -5.41 -4.63 -13.31
C ALA A 18 -5.11 -4.39 -14.80
N HIS A 19 -4.56 -5.38 -15.48
CA HIS A 19 -4.24 -5.32 -16.91
C HIS A 19 -5.48 -5.00 -17.76
N ARG A 20 -6.56 -5.75 -17.58
CA ARG A 20 -7.81 -5.54 -18.33
C ARG A 20 -8.45 -4.19 -18.04
N ALA A 21 -8.26 -3.61 -16.86
CA ALA A 21 -8.74 -2.28 -16.50
C ALA A 21 -7.87 -1.14 -17.05
N GLY A 22 -6.64 -1.43 -17.52
CA GLY A 22 -5.71 -0.46 -18.12
C GLY A 22 -4.56 -0.03 -17.20
N PHE A 23 -4.43 -0.63 -16.00
CA PHE A 23 -3.29 -0.35 -15.11
C PHE A 23 -2.01 -0.98 -15.64
N GLN A 24 -0.86 -0.37 -15.32
CA GLN A 24 0.48 -0.85 -15.67
C GLN A 24 1.10 -1.69 -14.53
N SER A 25 0.60 -1.53 -13.32
CA SER A 25 1.08 -2.23 -12.14
C SER A 25 -0.06 -2.59 -11.18
N SER A 26 0.18 -3.59 -10.32
CA SER A 26 -0.74 -3.94 -9.23
C SER A 26 0.01 -4.23 -7.94
N GLY A 27 -0.66 -4.01 -6.81
CA GLY A 27 -0.32 -4.62 -5.54
C GLY A 27 -0.91 -6.02 -5.41
N MET A 28 -0.55 -6.74 -4.36
CA MET A 28 -1.07 -8.07 -4.09
C MET A 28 -1.08 -8.38 -2.59
N TRP A 29 -2.16 -9.02 -2.12
CA TRP A 29 -2.20 -9.57 -0.77
C TRP A 29 -1.68 -10.99 -0.72
N VAL A 30 -0.83 -11.26 0.28
CA VAL A 30 -0.36 -12.59 0.62
C VAL A 30 -0.82 -12.93 2.03
N ASP A 31 -1.82 -13.80 2.14
CA ASP A 31 -2.32 -14.28 3.42
C ASP A 31 -2.25 -15.82 3.46
N PRO A 32 -1.28 -16.39 4.20
CA PRO A 32 -1.10 -17.84 4.28
C PRO A 32 -2.28 -18.58 4.96
N ASN A 33 -3.13 -17.85 5.69
CA ASN A 33 -4.25 -18.45 6.39
C ASN A 33 -5.53 -18.54 5.53
N THR A 34 -5.61 -17.75 4.46
CA THR A 34 -6.85 -17.65 3.67
C THR A 34 -6.66 -17.90 2.17
N THR A 35 -5.73 -17.19 1.52
CA THR A 35 -5.64 -17.16 0.07
C THR A 35 -4.34 -17.68 -0.50
N TRP A 36 -3.26 -17.78 0.30
CA TRP A 36 -1.94 -18.16 -0.19
C TRP A 36 -1.63 -19.62 0.09
N ASP A 37 -1.99 -20.49 -0.84
CA ASP A 37 -1.65 -21.92 -0.80
C ASP A 37 -0.36 -22.22 -1.61
N LYS A 38 0.09 -23.47 -1.58
CA LYS A 38 1.27 -23.93 -2.32
C LYS A 38 1.22 -23.75 -3.85
N ASN A 39 0.04 -23.52 -4.41
CA ASN A 39 -0.15 -23.30 -5.86
C ASN A 39 -0.28 -21.81 -6.20
N ALA A 40 -0.49 -20.95 -5.22
CA ALA A 40 -0.74 -19.52 -5.41
C ALA A 40 0.44 -18.83 -6.12
N LEU A 41 1.67 -19.17 -5.74
CA LEU A 41 2.89 -18.63 -6.35
C LEU A 41 2.92 -18.88 -7.88
N ASN A 42 2.74 -20.14 -8.30
CA ASN A 42 2.76 -20.51 -9.72
C ASN A 42 1.63 -19.82 -10.51
N LYS A 43 0.41 -19.78 -9.94
CA LYS A 43 -0.73 -19.11 -10.57
C LYS A 43 -0.47 -17.61 -10.74
N THR A 44 0.12 -16.98 -9.73
CA THR A 44 0.47 -15.55 -9.78
C THR A 44 1.56 -15.30 -10.81
N TRP A 45 2.58 -16.14 -10.87
CA TRP A 45 3.61 -16.11 -11.92
C TRP A 45 3.01 -16.17 -13.33
N ASP A 46 2.09 -17.10 -13.56
CA ASP A 46 1.41 -17.25 -14.85
C ASP A 46 0.60 -16.01 -15.21
N SER A 47 -0.05 -15.39 -14.23
CA SER A 47 -0.82 -14.15 -14.42
C SER A 47 0.08 -12.96 -14.76
N LEU A 48 1.18 -12.78 -14.03
CA LEU A 48 2.15 -11.72 -14.30
C LEU A 48 2.78 -11.87 -15.68
N LYS A 49 3.18 -13.09 -16.09
CA LYS A 49 3.72 -13.35 -17.42
C LYS A 49 2.73 -13.07 -18.56
N LYS A 50 1.44 -13.35 -18.35
CA LYS A 50 0.39 -13.11 -19.35
C LYS A 50 0.05 -11.64 -19.53
N THR A 51 0.24 -10.84 -18.50
CA THR A 51 -0.23 -9.46 -18.45
C THR A 51 0.89 -8.44 -18.57
N GLU A 52 2.15 -8.84 -18.34
CA GLU A 52 3.30 -7.94 -18.19
C GLU A 52 3.11 -6.86 -17.10
N ILE A 53 2.16 -7.08 -16.19
CA ILE A 53 1.91 -6.20 -15.05
C ILE A 53 3.11 -6.26 -14.10
N GLN A 54 3.60 -5.08 -13.71
CA GLN A 54 4.62 -4.99 -12.68
C GLN A 54 3.98 -5.09 -11.29
N LEU A 55 4.54 -5.94 -10.44
CA LEU A 55 4.11 -6.01 -9.05
C LEU A 55 4.75 -4.87 -8.25
N ILE A 56 3.93 -3.88 -7.84
CA ILE A 56 4.43 -2.70 -7.12
C ILE A 56 4.70 -3.00 -5.66
N ASP A 57 3.84 -3.79 -5.03
CA ASP A 57 3.99 -4.20 -3.64
C ASP A 57 3.38 -5.57 -3.36
N VAL A 58 3.88 -6.19 -2.30
CA VAL A 58 3.22 -7.28 -1.59
C VAL A 58 2.81 -6.77 -0.21
N GLU A 59 1.56 -6.89 0.13
CA GLU A 59 0.95 -6.39 1.35
C GLU A 59 0.17 -7.50 2.08
N VAL A 60 -0.08 -7.40 3.34
CA VAL A 60 0.45 -6.50 4.36
C VAL A 60 1.16 -7.36 5.40
N THR A 61 2.29 -6.92 5.88
CA THR A 61 2.92 -7.57 7.03
C THR A 61 2.97 -6.63 8.23
N TRP A 62 2.98 -7.21 9.43
CA TRP A 62 2.78 -6.48 10.67
C TRP A 62 3.99 -6.65 11.58
N LEU A 63 4.54 -5.54 12.07
CA LEU A 63 5.41 -5.61 13.25
C LEU A 63 4.52 -5.82 14.47
N GLU A 64 4.73 -6.93 15.14
CA GLU A 64 3.93 -7.35 16.30
C GLU A 64 4.85 -7.78 17.45
N ASN A 65 4.29 -8.28 18.54
CA ASN A 65 4.91 -8.53 19.84
C ASN A 65 6.15 -9.45 19.86
N ASP A 66 6.62 -9.94 18.74
CA ASP A 66 7.84 -10.71 18.62
C ASP A 66 9.03 -9.80 18.26
N ASN A 67 10.21 -10.10 18.79
CA ASN A 67 11.45 -9.36 18.49
C ASN A 67 12.19 -9.88 17.26
N ASN A 68 11.72 -10.97 16.68
CA ASN A 68 12.36 -11.67 15.59
C ASN A 68 11.49 -11.71 14.34
N LEU A 69 12.11 -12.04 13.22
CA LEU A 69 11.37 -12.44 12.04
C LEU A 69 10.57 -13.71 12.35
N ASN A 70 9.30 -13.68 12.08
CA ASN A 70 8.46 -14.87 12.07
C ASN A 70 8.34 -15.44 10.64
N ASP A 71 7.72 -16.60 10.53
CA ASP A 71 7.58 -17.28 9.23
C ASP A 71 6.71 -16.48 8.23
N ASN A 72 5.78 -15.67 8.73
CA ASN A 72 4.96 -14.81 7.87
C ASN A 72 5.78 -13.66 7.26
N HIS A 73 6.68 -13.03 8.02
CA HIS A 73 7.59 -12.01 7.50
C HIS A 73 8.46 -12.58 6.38
N LYS A 74 9.06 -13.76 6.60
CA LYS A 74 9.88 -14.43 5.61
C LYS A 74 9.08 -14.79 4.36
N LEU A 75 7.92 -15.41 4.54
CA LEU A 75 7.05 -15.78 3.43
C LEU A 75 6.70 -14.57 2.54
N ILE A 76 6.29 -13.45 3.13
CA ILE A 76 5.91 -12.26 2.36
C ILE A 76 7.11 -11.67 1.61
N ILE A 77 8.29 -11.63 2.23
CA ILE A 77 9.52 -11.17 1.58
C ILE A 77 9.94 -12.14 0.47
N ASP A 78 9.95 -13.45 0.72
CA ASP A 78 10.31 -14.47 -0.26
C ASP A 78 9.39 -14.43 -1.48
N VAL A 79 8.08 -14.30 -1.26
CA VAL A 79 7.09 -14.13 -2.34
C VAL A 79 7.36 -12.85 -3.13
N GLY A 80 7.65 -11.74 -2.45
CA GLY A 80 7.98 -10.48 -3.10
C GLY A 80 9.24 -10.59 -3.98
N LEU A 81 10.29 -11.21 -3.47
CA LEU A 81 11.54 -11.46 -4.21
C LEU A 81 11.30 -12.38 -5.41
N GLU A 82 10.63 -13.50 -5.21
CA GLU A 82 10.32 -14.49 -6.26
C GLU A 82 9.50 -13.86 -7.40
N LEU A 83 8.50 -13.04 -7.07
CA LEU A 83 7.63 -12.38 -8.05
C LEU A 83 8.16 -11.03 -8.53
N SER A 84 9.38 -10.64 -8.14
CA SER A 84 10.02 -9.37 -8.51
C SER A 84 9.16 -8.14 -8.15
N ALA A 85 8.54 -8.15 -6.96
CA ALA A 85 7.85 -6.99 -6.43
C ALA A 85 8.85 -5.88 -6.08
N LYS A 86 8.44 -4.62 -6.23
CA LYS A 86 9.29 -3.49 -5.86
C LYS A 86 9.36 -3.27 -4.35
N ASN A 87 8.25 -3.52 -3.64
CA ASN A 87 8.09 -3.14 -2.24
C ASN A 87 7.37 -4.23 -1.44
N ILE A 88 7.68 -4.28 -0.13
CA ILE A 88 6.88 -4.96 0.89
C ILE A 88 6.25 -3.90 1.79
N LEU A 89 4.94 -3.93 1.94
CA LEU A 89 4.21 -3.02 2.82
C LEU A 89 4.21 -3.55 4.26
N VAL A 90 4.71 -2.72 5.18
CA VAL A 90 4.84 -3.04 6.60
C VAL A 90 4.07 -2.04 7.45
N VAL A 91 3.26 -2.53 8.37
CA VAL A 91 2.52 -1.72 9.34
C VAL A 91 3.02 -2.01 10.75
N ASN A 92 3.29 -0.96 11.53
CA ASN A 92 3.77 -1.14 12.89
C ASN A 92 2.61 -1.17 13.90
N ARG A 93 2.39 -2.34 14.51
CA ARG A 93 1.49 -2.54 15.66
C ARG A 93 2.22 -2.80 16.98
N HIS A 94 3.55 -2.83 16.94
CA HIS A 94 4.35 -3.10 18.13
C HIS A 94 4.32 -1.89 19.08
N ASN A 95 3.99 -2.11 20.35
CA ASN A 95 3.94 -1.04 21.36
C ASN A 95 5.33 -0.65 21.87
N ASP A 96 6.33 -1.49 21.73
CA ASP A 96 7.72 -1.25 22.12
C ASP A 96 8.50 -0.77 20.90
N TYR A 97 8.95 0.48 20.95
CA TYR A 97 9.63 1.13 19.84
C TYR A 97 10.95 0.46 19.44
N ASP A 98 11.77 0.09 20.41
CA ASP A 98 13.10 -0.50 20.15
C ASP A 98 12.96 -1.91 19.55
N LYS A 99 11.97 -2.64 19.99
CA LYS A 99 11.66 -3.96 19.42
C LYS A 99 11.11 -3.84 18.00
N ALA A 100 10.25 -2.85 17.75
CA ALA A 100 9.76 -2.56 16.40
C ALA A 100 10.91 -2.20 15.45
N LEU A 101 11.84 -1.34 15.89
CA LEU A 101 13.05 -1.01 15.13
C LEU A 101 13.86 -2.27 14.81
N ASN A 102 14.15 -3.11 15.81
CA ASN A 102 14.92 -4.32 15.62
C ASN A 102 14.25 -5.32 14.68
N GLN A 103 12.93 -5.49 14.78
CA GLN A 103 12.17 -6.39 13.91
C GLN A 103 12.18 -5.87 12.46
N PHE A 104 11.93 -4.58 12.25
CA PHE A 104 11.97 -3.96 10.92
C PHE A 104 13.39 -4.03 10.31
N TYR A 105 14.43 -3.75 11.12
CA TYR A 105 15.83 -3.88 10.67
C TYR A 105 16.14 -5.31 10.18
N LYS A 106 15.71 -6.33 10.93
CA LYS A 106 15.88 -7.73 10.52
C LYS A 106 15.12 -8.07 9.23
N MET A 107 13.96 -7.44 8.99
CA MET A 107 13.27 -7.58 7.70
C MET A 107 14.10 -6.99 6.56
N CYS A 108 14.71 -5.83 6.78
CA CYS A 108 15.59 -5.20 5.79
C CYS A 108 16.84 -6.06 5.49
N GLU A 109 17.47 -6.63 6.53
CA GLU A 109 18.60 -7.55 6.37
C GLU A 109 18.22 -8.83 5.60
N TYR A 110 17.01 -9.35 5.84
CA TYR A 110 16.51 -10.54 5.16
C TYR A 110 16.12 -10.29 3.70
N ALA A 111 15.61 -9.10 3.39
CA ALA A 111 15.15 -8.72 2.05
C ALA A 111 16.30 -8.50 1.05
N ASP A 112 17.56 -8.33 1.54
CA ASP A 112 18.73 -8.00 0.72
C ASP A 112 18.52 -6.69 -0.10
N LYS A 113 18.99 -6.63 -1.36
CA LYS A 113 19.05 -5.38 -2.15
C LYS A 113 17.90 -5.20 -3.12
N ASP A 114 17.17 -6.26 -3.39
CA ASP A 114 16.30 -6.34 -4.56
C ASP A 114 14.85 -5.90 -4.30
N ILE A 115 14.48 -5.68 -3.02
CA ILE A 115 13.13 -5.25 -2.65
C ILE A 115 13.18 -4.24 -1.51
N ARG A 116 12.29 -3.24 -1.54
CA ARG A 116 12.20 -2.25 -0.46
C ARG A 116 11.22 -2.68 0.61
N ILE A 117 11.59 -2.44 1.87
CA ILE A 117 10.73 -2.65 3.04
C ILE A 117 10.13 -1.30 3.41
N CYS A 118 8.83 -1.12 3.21
CA CYS A 118 8.16 0.18 3.25
C CYS A 118 7.22 0.28 4.42
N LEU A 119 7.50 1.22 5.34
CA LEU A 119 6.64 1.51 6.48
C LEU A 119 5.43 2.33 6.05
N GLU A 120 4.23 1.83 6.34
CA GLU A 120 3.00 2.60 6.31
C GLU A 120 2.72 3.19 7.70
N PHE A 121 2.40 4.47 7.75
CA PHE A 121 2.03 5.17 8.98
C PHE A 121 0.55 5.56 8.97
N GLY A 122 -0.01 5.79 10.16
CA GLY A 122 -1.40 6.24 10.30
C GLY A 122 -1.91 6.11 11.73
N GLU A 123 -3.03 6.74 12.04
CA GLU A 123 -3.63 6.73 13.39
C GLU A 123 -4.02 5.32 13.90
N PHE A 124 -4.09 4.33 13.02
CA PHE A 124 -4.34 2.93 13.36
C PHE A 124 -3.07 2.15 13.74
N THR A 125 -1.91 2.79 13.64
CA THR A 125 -0.60 2.22 13.95
C THR A 125 0.01 2.87 15.18
N THR A 126 1.16 2.39 15.64
CA THR A 126 1.96 3.06 16.66
C THR A 126 2.82 4.18 16.09
N VAL A 127 3.04 4.20 14.75
CA VAL A 127 3.70 5.28 14.01
C VAL A 127 2.62 6.13 13.33
N LYS A 128 2.16 7.18 14.00
CA LYS A 128 0.91 7.88 13.65
C LYS A 128 1.05 9.02 12.65
N SER A 129 2.26 9.39 12.27
CA SER A 129 2.50 10.55 11.42
C SER A 129 3.73 10.38 10.55
N LEU A 130 3.81 11.16 9.47
CA LEU A 130 4.95 11.18 8.56
C LEU A 130 6.26 11.52 9.28
N ASN A 131 6.23 12.51 10.20
CA ASN A 131 7.41 12.87 10.97
C ASN A 131 7.92 11.68 11.80
N LYS A 132 7.03 10.95 12.49
CA LYS A 132 7.41 9.74 13.23
C LYS A 132 7.89 8.61 12.34
N ALA A 133 7.30 8.42 11.16
CA ALA A 133 7.76 7.45 10.18
C ALA A 133 9.17 7.81 9.67
N THR A 134 9.40 9.09 9.42
CA THR A 134 10.72 9.60 9.00
C THR A 134 11.78 9.35 10.07
N ASP A 135 11.48 9.62 11.33
CA ASP A 135 12.40 9.36 12.44
C ASP A 135 12.67 7.86 12.61
N PHE A 136 11.63 7.03 12.47
CA PHE A 136 11.74 5.58 12.53
C PHE A 136 12.69 5.05 11.43
N ILE A 137 12.47 5.44 10.18
CA ILE A 137 13.29 4.96 9.05
C ILE A 137 14.73 5.52 9.12
N LYS A 138 14.92 6.75 9.58
CA LYS A 138 16.27 7.28 9.84
C LYS A 138 16.99 6.50 10.93
N ALA A 139 16.30 6.07 11.99
CA ALA A 139 16.89 5.23 13.04
C ALA A 139 17.27 3.84 12.54
N ILE A 140 16.48 3.27 11.61
CA ILE A 140 16.80 2.01 10.91
C ILE A 140 18.11 2.13 10.11
N ASN A 141 18.29 3.24 9.39
CA ASN A 141 19.49 3.53 8.60
C ASN A 141 19.93 2.37 7.69
N HIS A 142 18.98 1.77 6.97
CA HIS A 142 19.23 0.66 6.05
C HIS A 142 18.82 1.05 4.61
N PRO A 143 19.61 0.69 3.57
CA PRO A 143 19.37 1.17 2.19
C PRO A 143 18.04 0.72 1.60
N VAL A 144 17.49 -0.43 2.00
CA VAL A 144 16.19 -0.92 1.50
C VAL A 144 15.01 -0.42 2.33
N ALA A 145 15.26 0.25 3.47
CA ALA A 145 14.19 0.82 4.29
C ALA A 145 13.57 2.05 3.59
N GLY A 146 12.25 2.14 3.63
CA GLY A 146 11.53 3.26 3.04
C GLY A 146 10.18 3.53 3.66
N ILE A 147 9.53 4.59 3.18
CA ILE A 147 8.19 5.00 3.63
C ILE A 147 7.24 4.91 2.44
N LEU A 148 6.10 4.29 2.65
CA LEU A 148 4.93 4.44 1.82
C LEU A 148 4.20 5.73 2.21
N ILE A 149 3.88 6.56 1.22
CA ILE A 149 3.07 7.75 1.39
C ILE A 149 1.62 7.44 1.00
N ASP A 150 0.74 7.37 1.98
CA ASP A 150 -0.70 7.31 1.72
C ASP A 150 -1.34 8.70 1.88
N LEU A 151 -2.02 9.17 0.82
CA LEU A 151 -2.59 10.53 0.78
C LEU A 151 -3.61 10.77 1.90
N MET A 152 -4.45 9.77 2.19
CA MET A 152 -5.42 9.90 3.27
C MET A 152 -4.73 9.95 4.64
N HIS A 153 -3.68 9.15 4.86
CA HIS A 153 -2.98 9.11 6.14
C HIS A 153 -2.18 10.38 6.41
N ILE A 154 -1.55 10.98 5.38
CA ILE A 154 -0.94 12.31 5.48
C ILE A 154 -1.98 13.36 5.88
N ASN A 155 -3.09 13.42 5.16
CA ASN A 155 -4.14 14.39 5.44
C ASN A 155 -4.70 14.22 6.87
N ARG A 156 -4.89 12.97 7.31
CA ARG A 156 -5.40 12.64 8.65
C ARG A 156 -4.41 12.96 9.77
N SER A 157 -3.11 12.93 9.49
CA SER A 157 -2.07 13.38 10.46
C SER A 157 -1.89 14.90 10.47
N MET A 158 -2.64 15.64 9.64
CA MET A 158 -2.57 17.11 9.52
C MET A 158 -1.19 17.59 9.05
N GLU A 159 -0.52 16.81 8.25
CA GLU A 159 0.78 17.12 7.67
C GLU A 159 0.64 17.43 6.18
N ASP A 160 1.53 18.25 5.64
CA ASP A 160 1.61 18.53 4.21
C ASP A 160 2.37 17.42 3.47
N ILE A 161 2.06 17.22 2.19
CA ILE A 161 2.82 16.31 1.33
C ILE A 161 4.28 16.80 1.26
N PRO A 162 5.25 15.94 1.63
CA PRO A 162 6.66 16.29 1.69
C PRO A 162 7.27 16.51 0.30
N ASN A 163 8.56 16.86 0.25
CA ASN A 163 9.31 16.78 -0.99
C ASN A 163 9.48 15.31 -1.41
N LEU A 164 8.69 14.85 -2.39
CA LEU A 164 8.64 13.47 -2.86
C LEU A 164 9.92 12.99 -3.57
N ASN A 165 10.86 13.90 -3.88
CA ASN A 165 12.18 13.52 -4.43
C ASN A 165 13.14 12.98 -3.36
N ASN A 166 12.76 12.99 -2.08
CA ASN A 166 13.59 12.40 -1.03
C ASN A 166 13.61 10.88 -1.17
N PRO A 167 14.80 10.24 -1.26
CA PRO A 167 14.93 8.79 -1.50
C PRO A 167 14.38 7.90 -0.37
N ILE A 168 14.02 8.48 0.77
CA ILE A 168 13.34 7.77 1.85
C ILE A 168 11.92 7.31 1.45
N PHE A 169 11.28 8.01 0.50
CA PHE A 169 9.96 7.66 0.00
C PHE A 169 10.08 6.63 -1.13
N SER A 170 9.29 5.57 -1.05
CA SER A 170 9.37 4.45 -1.99
C SER A 170 8.31 4.50 -3.07
N TYR A 171 7.08 4.72 -2.68
CA TYR A 171 5.93 4.82 -3.56
C TYR A 171 4.76 5.49 -2.83
N ILE A 172 3.68 5.74 -3.55
CA ILE A 172 2.51 6.45 -3.05
C ILE A 172 1.27 5.57 -3.18
N GLN A 173 0.43 5.54 -2.16
CA GLN A 173 -0.96 5.11 -2.28
C GLN A 173 -1.87 6.32 -2.43
N GLY A 174 -2.53 6.40 -3.59
CA GLY A 174 -3.38 7.50 -3.99
C GLY A 174 -4.86 7.17 -3.81
N CYS A 175 -5.57 7.99 -3.10
CA CYS A 175 -7.04 8.00 -3.01
C CYS A 175 -7.53 9.39 -2.69
N ASP A 176 -8.84 9.61 -2.81
CA ASP A 176 -9.52 10.72 -2.18
C ASP A 176 -10.45 10.19 -1.06
N PHE A 177 -10.99 11.07 -0.26
CA PHE A 177 -11.73 10.72 0.94
C PHE A 177 -12.67 11.86 1.33
N TYR A 178 -13.77 11.50 2.00
CA TYR A 178 -14.65 12.48 2.59
C TYR A 178 -14.09 12.91 3.93
N GLN A 179 -13.92 14.21 4.13
CA GLN A 179 -13.43 14.76 5.38
C GLN A 179 -14.53 14.70 6.43
N SER A 180 -14.18 14.20 7.59
CA SER A 180 -15.02 14.37 8.76
C SER A 180 -14.66 15.70 9.42
N SER A 181 -15.66 16.48 9.83
CA SER A 181 -15.48 17.71 10.65
C SER A 181 -14.81 17.43 12.01
N LYS A 182 -14.65 16.14 12.38
CA LYS A 182 -13.99 15.68 13.61
C LYS A 182 -12.84 14.75 13.27
N LYS A 183 -11.74 14.87 14.02
CA LYS A 183 -10.63 13.92 13.94
C LYS A 183 -11.15 12.51 14.18
N LEU A 184 -10.99 11.61 13.20
CA LEU A 184 -11.34 10.21 13.36
C LEU A 184 -10.26 9.50 14.16
N THR A 185 -10.66 8.63 15.07
CA THR A 185 -9.77 7.79 15.89
C THR A 185 -10.34 6.39 16.03
N GLY A 186 -9.48 5.42 16.36
CA GLY A 186 -9.88 4.03 16.62
C GLY A 186 -10.66 3.41 15.46
N ASP A 187 -11.73 2.69 15.77
CA ASP A 187 -12.52 1.94 14.80
C ASP A 187 -13.13 2.80 13.68
N LYS A 188 -13.45 4.06 13.97
CA LYS A 188 -13.98 4.98 12.96
C LYS A 188 -12.93 5.34 11.91
N TYR A 189 -11.68 5.51 12.35
CA TYR A 189 -10.56 5.74 11.44
C TYR A 189 -10.30 4.51 10.57
N ILE A 190 -10.24 3.33 11.19
CA ILE A 190 -10.03 2.05 10.49
C ILE A 190 -11.14 1.83 9.46
N LYS A 191 -12.40 2.05 9.85
CA LYS A 191 -13.53 1.93 8.94
C LYS A 191 -13.40 2.89 7.74
N ALA A 192 -13.05 4.15 7.98
CA ALA A 192 -12.86 5.11 6.90
C ALA A 192 -11.72 4.68 5.94
N ALA A 193 -10.62 4.15 6.47
CA ALA A 193 -9.50 3.66 5.68
C ALA A 193 -9.86 2.44 4.81
N ILE A 194 -10.78 1.59 5.28
CA ILE A 194 -11.16 0.34 4.62
C ILE A 194 -12.37 0.50 3.69
N ASP A 195 -13.29 1.41 3.99
CA ASP A 195 -14.62 1.44 3.38
C ASP A 195 -15.01 2.76 2.72
N ASP A 196 -14.38 3.89 3.12
CA ASP A 196 -14.89 5.21 2.77
C ASP A 196 -13.91 6.02 1.88
N ARG A 197 -13.01 5.34 1.16
CA ARG A 197 -12.16 5.99 0.15
C ARG A 197 -12.95 6.18 -1.15
N CYS A 198 -12.61 7.24 -1.91
CA CYS A 198 -13.21 7.52 -3.21
C CYS A 198 -12.13 7.82 -4.27
N CYS A 199 -12.56 7.93 -5.53
CA CYS A 199 -11.66 8.25 -6.63
C CYS A 199 -11.05 9.65 -6.46
N LEU A 200 -9.85 9.84 -7.01
CA LEU A 200 -9.15 11.12 -6.98
C LEU A 200 -10.04 12.24 -7.56
N GLY A 201 -10.24 13.30 -6.78
CA GLY A 201 -11.06 14.45 -7.13
C GLY A 201 -12.55 14.29 -6.87
N ASP A 202 -12.99 13.19 -6.26
CA ASP A 202 -14.39 12.98 -5.86
C ASP A 202 -14.62 13.30 -4.37
N GLY A 203 -13.56 13.58 -3.61
CA GLY A 203 -13.58 13.89 -2.19
C GLY A 203 -13.10 15.29 -1.86
N GLU A 204 -12.44 15.43 -0.72
CA GLU A 204 -12.01 16.71 -0.13
C GLU A 204 -10.48 16.87 -0.07
N ALA A 205 -9.71 15.96 -0.70
CA ALA A 205 -8.27 16.14 -0.86
C ALA A 205 -8.00 17.39 -1.71
N LYS A 206 -7.00 18.17 -1.34
CA LYS A 206 -6.64 19.37 -2.09
C LYS A 206 -6.13 18.99 -3.49
N LYS A 207 -6.66 19.63 -4.52
CA LYS A 207 -6.29 19.34 -5.91
C LYS A 207 -4.77 19.48 -6.14
N GLU A 208 -4.13 20.42 -5.49
CA GLU A 208 -2.69 20.65 -5.56
C GLU A 208 -1.89 19.47 -5.00
N GLU A 209 -2.40 18.81 -3.96
CA GLU A 209 -1.79 17.61 -3.37
C GLU A 209 -1.91 16.41 -4.32
N ILE A 210 -3.08 16.23 -4.94
CA ILE A 210 -3.29 15.19 -5.95
C ILE A 210 -2.33 15.39 -7.14
N ILE A 211 -2.24 16.62 -7.66
CA ILE A 211 -1.33 16.96 -8.77
C ILE A 211 0.13 16.71 -8.38
N LYS A 212 0.54 17.16 -7.19
CA LYS A 212 1.91 16.96 -6.69
C LYS A 212 2.27 15.48 -6.60
N MET A 213 1.33 14.65 -6.14
CA MET A 213 1.47 13.20 -6.09
C MET A 213 1.60 12.60 -7.50
N CYS A 214 0.65 12.89 -8.39
CA CYS A 214 0.60 12.30 -9.73
C CYS A 214 1.77 12.71 -10.63
N ARG A 215 2.35 13.91 -10.42
CA ARG A 215 3.52 14.43 -11.15
C ARG A 215 4.86 14.14 -10.48
N SER A 216 4.86 13.35 -9.41
CA SER A 216 6.10 12.92 -8.77
C SER A 216 6.80 11.83 -9.61
N ASN A 217 8.08 11.57 -9.30
CA ASN A 217 8.83 10.47 -9.89
C ASN A 217 8.57 9.11 -9.20
N LEU A 218 7.67 9.09 -8.21
CA LEU A 218 7.30 7.87 -7.50
C LEU A 218 6.17 7.14 -8.21
N ASP A 219 6.17 5.83 -8.12
CA ASP A 219 5.03 5.03 -8.56
C ASP A 219 3.79 5.35 -7.70
N VAL A 220 2.65 5.56 -8.35
CA VAL A 220 1.37 5.81 -7.68
C VAL A 220 0.48 4.57 -7.80
N SER A 221 0.20 3.94 -6.67
CA SER A 221 -0.76 2.85 -6.54
C SER A 221 -2.10 3.41 -6.08
N LEU A 222 -3.14 3.35 -6.91
CA LEU A 222 -4.47 3.78 -6.49
C LEU A 222 -5.03 2.81 -5.46
N GLU A 223 -5.37 3.29 -4.26
CA GLU A 223 -5.95 2.49 -3.19
C GLU A 223 -7.37 2.97 -2.85
N ILE A 224 -8.33 2.61 -3.69
CA ILE A 224 -9.72 2.99 -3.54
C ILE A 224 -10.52 1.87 -2.83
N ARG A 225 -10.31 1.75 -1.53
CA ARG A 225 -11.10 0.85 -0.67
C ARG A 225 -12.44 1.50 -0.36
N SER A 226 -13.47 1.10 -1.09
CA SER A 226 -14.79 1.71 -1.03
C SER A 226 -15.88 0.66 -0.94
N LYS A 227 -16.67 0.68 0.15
CA LYS A 227 -17.83 -0.18 0.30
C LYS A 227 -18.90 0.13 -0.74
N ASP A 228 -19.07 1.40 -1.08
CA ASP A 228 -20.07 1.82 -2.06
C ASP A 228 -19.68 1.36 -3.47
N LEU A 229 -18.41 1.42 -3.84
CA LEU A 229 -17.95 0.88 -5.12
C LEU A 229 -18.09 -0.64 -5.18
N ARG A 230 -17.82 -1.37 -4.10
CA ARG A 230 -18.06 -2.83 -4.04
C ARG A 230 -19.53 -3.18 -4.23
N ARG A 231 -20.45 -2.36 -3.69
CA ARG A 231 -21.90 -2.55 -3.87
C ARG A 231 -22.36 -2.20 -5.29
N LYS A 232 -21.83 -1.11 -5.86
CA LYS A 232 -22.20 -0.61 -7.19
C LYS A 232 -21.63 -1.50 -8.30
N PHE A 233 -20.43 -1.98 -8.12
CA PHE A 233 -19.70 -2.85 -9.04
C PHE A 233 -19.24 -4.13 -8.31
N PRO A 234 -20.13 -5.13 -8.17
CA PRO A 234 -19.76 -6.40 -7.53
C PRO A 234 -18.67 -7.15 -8.29
N ASP A 235 -18.63 -7.04 -9.62
CA ASP A 235 -17.55 -7.58 -10.44
C ASP A 235 -16.27 -6.78 -10.22
N PRO A 236 -15.15 -7.41 -9.78
CA PRO A 236 -13.88 -6.74 -9.51
C PRO A 236 -13.29 -6.05 -10.74
N TYR A 237 -13.49 -6.60 -11.94
CA TYR A 237 -13.01 -6.01 -13.18
C TYR A 237 -13.76 -4.72 -13.52
N GLU A 238 -15.08 -4.72 -13.42
CA GLU A 238 -15.89 -3.52 -13.65
C GLU A 238 -15.53 -2.43 -12.65
N ARG A 239 -15.31 -2.80 -11.39
CA ARG A 239 -14.87 -1.91 -10.33
C ARG A 239 -13.50 -1.31 -10.61
N ALA A 240 -12.51 -2.13 -10.96
CA ALA A 240 -11.16 -1.67 -11.33
C ALA A 240 -11.20 -0.75 -12.56
N SER A 241 -11.99 -1.09 -13.56
CA SER A 241 -12.20 -0.28 -14.77
C SER A 241 -12.83 1.07 -14.46
N TYR A 242 -13.80 1.11 -13.55
CA TYR A 242 -14.40 2.36 -13.07
C TYR A 242 -13.35 3.23 -12.35
N ILE A 243 -12.56 2.64 -11.43
CA ILE A 243 -11.50 3.34 -10.71
C ILE A 243 -10.49 3.92 -11.70
N PHE A 244 -10.00 3.13 -12.64
CA PHE A 244 -9.04 3.60 -13.64
C PHE A 244 -9.56 4.82 -14.41
N LYS A 245 -10.76 4.73 -14.97
CA LYS A 245 -11.38 5.80 -15.78
C LYS A 245 -11.65 7.08 -15.00
N ASN A 246 -11.92 6.98 -13.69
CA ASN A 246 -12.29 8.15 -12.89
C ASN A 246 -11.11 8.76 -12.11
N CYS A 247 -10.04 8.01 -11.88
CA CYS A 247 -8.86 8.53 -11.19
C CYS A 247 -7.77 9.05 -12.15
N ILE A 248 -7.64 8.45 -13.34
CA ILE A 248 -6.64 8.89 -14.33
C ILE A 248 -7.25 9.99 -15.19
N ARG A 249 -6.97 11.24 -14.82
CA ARG A 249 -7.50 12.44 -15.48
C ARG A 249 -6.34 13.24 -16.10
N GLU A 250 -6.56 13.82 -17.28
CA GLU A 250 -5.55 14.62 -17.99
C GLU A 250 -5.04 15.82 -17.17
N ASP A 251 -5.89 16.40 -16.34
CA ASP A 251 -5.54 17.56 -15.52
C ASP A 251 -4.68 17.20 -14.27
N TYR A 252 -4.46 15.92 -13.98
CA TYR A 252 -3.55 15.46 -12.95
C TYR A 252 -2.17 15.08 -13.50
N LEU A 253 -2.10 14.68 -14.76
CA LEU A 253 -0.89 14.30 -15.47
C LEU A 253 -0.21 15.54 -16.07
#